data_ad53e3ae3a5bfb8f1208d878ff874820
#
_entry.id   ad53e3ae3a5bfb8f1208d878ff874820
#
_cell.length_a   1.000
_cell.length_b   1.000
_cell.length_c   1.000
_cell.angle_alpha   90.00
_cell.angle_beta   90.00
_cell.angle_gamma   90.00
#
_symmetry.space_group_name_H-M   'P 1'
#
loop_
_entity.id
_entity.type
_entity.pdbx_description
1 polymer ?
#
loop_
_entity_poly.entity_id
_entity_poly.type
_entity_poly.pdbx_seq_one_letter_code
_entity_poly.pdbx_strand_id
1 'polypeptide(L)'
;MVKLLALSVGPIKAIGPENLQSGIDKKPVDRPLFLTKTGFIGDEQADKKHHGGMEKAVHHYDFDHYAFWKNELGHKAVFDTPTAFGENLSTSGLSEKDIAVGDVYRLGKAIIEVSQGRQPCFRLNVRFGVTDMSLRTQKSGRTGWYYRVLQEGEVTLQDELELLERLHEEWTIYRLWKAFYVTRTDYEELSHIASLNELSPSWRSLAQKRLDNHEIEDWTKRLYGAAK
;
A
#
# COMPACT_ATOMS: atom_id res chain seq x y z
N MET A 1 -20.42 -1.95 2.81
CA MET A 1 -19.71 -3.18 2.38
C MET A 1 -19.16 -2.98 0.98
N VAL A 2 -17.92 -3.36 0.72
CA VAL A 2 -17.23 -3.19 -0.58
C VAL A 2 -16.74 -4.55 -1.06
N LYS A 3 -17.10 -4.92 -2.30
CA LYS A 3 -16.73 -6.21 -2.91
C LYS A 3 -15.28 -6.21 -3.35
N LEU A 4 -14.62 -7.36 -3.20
CA LEU A 4 -13.32 -7.59 -3.81
C LEU A 4 -13.49 -7.80 -5.33
N LEU A 5 -12.66 -7.13 -6.12
CA LEU A 5 -12.47 -7.40 -7.54
C LEU A 5 -11.37 -8.46 -7.76
N ALA A 6 -10.38 -8.49 -6.87
CA ALA A 6 -9.35 -9.51 -6.86
C ALA A 6 -8.82 -9.74 -5.44
N LEU A 7 -8.52 -11.02 -5.16
CA LEU A 7 -7.72 -11.50 -4.06
C LEU A 7 -6.47 -12.13 -4.64
N SER A 8 -5.27 -11.66 -4.27
CA SER A 8 -4.05 -11.95 -5.02
C SER A 8 -2.86 -12.26 -4.13
N VAL A 9 -2.07 -13.23 -4.54
CA VAL A 9 -0.81 -13.61 -3.89
C VAL A 9 0.24 -13.96 -4.95
N GLY A 10 1.49 -13.99 -4.58
CA GLY A 10 2.54 -14.39 -5.48
C GLY A 10 3.87 -14.72 -4.78
N PRO A 11 4.63 -15.67 -5.34
CA PRO A 11 5.98 -15.96 -4.88
C PRO A 11 6.96 -14.88 -5.32
N ILE A 12 8.13 -14.87 -4.71
CA ILE A 12 9.28 -14.09 -5.18
C ILE A 12 9.67 -14.56 -6.59
N LYS A 13 9.77 -13.60 -7.52
CA LYS A 13 10.21 -13.83 -8.90
C LYS A 13 11.20 -12.76 -9.33
N ALA A 14 12.00 -13.09 -10.32
CA ALA A 14 12.82 -12.13 -11.03
C ALA A 14 11.96 -11.23 -11.90
N ILE A 15 12.15 -9.91 -11.81
CA ILE A 15 11.48 -8.91 -12.65
C ILE A 15 12.50 -8.02 -13.35
N GLY A 16 12.13 -7.56 -14.55
CA GLY A 16 12.95 -6.66 -15.36
C GLY A 16 14.25 -7.32 -15.87
N PRO A 17 15.02 -6.56 -16.64
CA PRO A 17 16.22 -7.07 -17.34
C PRO A 17 17.36 -7.45 -16.39
N GLU A 18 17.39 -6.93 -15.18
CA GLU A 18 18.42 -7.19 -14.16
C GLU A 18 18.05 -8.35 -13.21
N ASN A 19 16.96 -9.07 -13.48
CA ASN A 19 16.47 -10.18 -12.65
C ASN A 19 16.29 -9.79 -11.16
N LEU A 20 15.79 -8.57 -10.91
CA LEU A 20 15.52 -8.09 -9.55
C LEU A 20 14.49 -8.99 -8.86
N GLN A 21 14.86 -9.56 -7.71
CA GLN A 21 13.93 -10.40 -6.95
C GLN A 21 12.81 -9.57 -6.31
N SER A 22 11.54 -9.93 -6.58
CA SER A 22 10.39 -9.19 -6.09
C SER A 22 9.14 -10.07 -6.01
N GLY A 23 8.33 -9.86 -4.97
CA GLY A 23 6.97 -10.41 -4.85
C GLY A 23 5.89 -9.52 -5.47
N ILE A 24 6.25 -8.53 -6.31
CA ILE A 24 5.27 -7.58 -6.86
C ILE A 24 4.39 -8.20 -7.98
N ASP A 25 4.84 -9.28 -8.63
CA ASP A 25 4.07 -9.96 -9.70
C ASP A 25 3.10 -10.99 -9.13
N LYS A 26 2.14 -10.49 -8.33
CA LYS A 26 1.06 -11.30 -7.78
C LYS A 26 0.05 -11.71 -8.87
N LYS A 27 -0.72 -12.77 -8.60
CA LYS A 27 -1.79 -13.22 -9.48
C LYS A 27 -3.09 -13.38 -8.69
N PRO A 28 -4.24 -13.02 -9.29
CA PRO A 28 -5.54 -13.31 -8.71
C PRO A 28 -5.73 -14.81 -8.49
N VAL A 29 -6.40 -15.16 -7.40
CA VAL A 29 -6.79 -16.53 -7.07
C VAL A 29 -8.27 -16.58 -6.72
N ASP A 30 -8.93 -17.70 -7.00
CA ASP A 30 -10.33 -17.92 -6.68
C ASP A 30 -10.54 -19.04 -5.63
N ARG A 31 -9.49 -19.39 -4.90
CA ARG A 31 -9.52 -20.33 -3.78
C ARG A 31 -9.43 -19.59 -2.45
N PRO A 32 -9.93 -20.18 -1.34
CA PRO A 32 -9.71 -19.63 -0.02
C PRO A 32 -8.23 -19.45 0.30
N LEU A 33 -7.91 -18.34 0.96
CA LEU A 33 -6.57 -18.04 1.48
C LEU A 33 -6.66 -17.84 3.00
N PHE A 34 -5.69 -18.33 3.73
CA PHE A 34 -5.56 -18.01 5.15
C PHE A 34 -4.69 -16.78 5.34
N LEU A 35 -5.25 -15.77 6.02
CA LEU A 35 -4.57 -14.53 6.38
C LEU A 35 -3.97 -14.65 7.77
N THR A 36 -2.63 -14.58 7.85
CA THR A 36 -1.85 -14.57 9.09
C THR A 36 -1.49 -13.14 9.51
N LYS A 37 -0.90 -12.98 10.71
CA LYS A 37 -0.40 -11.67 11.20
C LYS A 37 0.58 -10.97 10.25
N THR A 38 1.22 -11.70 9.34
CA THR A 38 2.25 -11.18 8.44
C THR A 38 1.88 -11.22 6.97
N GLY A 39 0.64 -11.63 6.65
CA GLY A 39 0.13 -11.68 5.27
C GLY A 39 -0.52 -13.00 4.89
N PHE A 40 -0.99 -13.10 3.66
CA PHE A 40 -1.61 -14.30 3.13
C PHE A 40 -0.61 -15.44 2.95
N ILE A 41 -1.02 -16.66 3.31
CA ILE A 41 -0.21 -17.85 3.00
C ILE A 41 -0.07 -17.98 1.47
N GLY A 42 1.17 -18.11 1.01
CA GLY A 42 1.51 -18.14 -0.42
C GLY A 42 1.84 -16.78 -1.03
N ASP A 43 1.86 -15.72 -0.21
CA ASP A 43 2.35 -14.40 -0.61
C ASP A 43 3.75 -14.15 -0.04
N GLU A 44 4.68 -13.71 -0.90
CA GLU A 44 6.08 -13.54 -0.52
C GLU A 44 6.58 -12.12 -0.80
N GLN A 45 7.51 -11.64 0.05
CA GLN A 45 8.19 -10.36 -0.11
C GLN A 45 9.70 -10.59 -0.10
N ALA A 46 10.40 -10.18 -1.18
CA ALA A 46 11.85 -10.33 -1.33
C ALA A 46 12.66 -9.47 -0.35
N ASP A 47 12.08 -8.37 0.12
CA ASP A 47 12.67 -7.44 1.07
C ASP A 47 11.73 -7.30 2.27
N LYS A 48 11.84 -8.23 3.21
CA LYS A 48 10.98 -8.27 4.40
C LYS A 48 11.18 -7.06 5.32
N LYS A 49 12.34 -6.39 5.27
CA LYS A 49 12.63 -5.22 6.09
C LYS A 49 11.79 -4.00 5.67
N HIS A 50 11.56 -3.84 4.35
CA HIS A 50 10.87 -2.65 3.83
C HIS A 50 9.47 -2.94 3.28
N HIS A 51 9.18 -4.18 2.86
CA HIS A 51 7.94 -4.55 2.17
C HIS A 51 7.11 -5.63 2.85
N GLY A 52 7.46 -6.04 4.06
CA GLY A 52 6.76 -7.04 4.85
C GLY A 52 6.59 -6.63 6.31
N GLY A 53 6.20 -7.60 7.14
CA GLY A 53 5.96 -7.43 8.57
C GLY A 53 4.51 -7.11 8.90
N MET A 54 4.19 -7.07 10.19
CA MET A 54 2.82 -6.96 10.68
C MET A 54 2.10 -5.70 10.19
N GLU A 55 2.81 -4.58 10.05
CA GLU A 55 2.21 -3.31 9.59
C GLU A 55 1.93 -3.26 8.08
N LYS A 56 2.42 -4.25 7.32
CA LYS A 56 2.28 -4.36 5.86
C LYS A 56 1.82 -5.75 5.47
N ALA A 57 0.95 -6.35 6.29
CA ALA A 57 0.47 -7.71 6.07
C ALA A 57 -0.37 -7.84 4.79
N VAL A 58 -1.17 -6.83 4.47
CA VAL A 58 -2.03 -6.81 3.29
C VAL A 58 -1.91 -5.46 2.58
N HIS A 59 -1.59 -5.49 1.28
CA HIS A 59 -1.60 -4.31 0.41
C HIS A 59 -2.92 -4.22 -0.34
N HIS A 60 -3.56 -3.04 -0.30
CA HIS A 60 -4.79 -2.73 -1.01
C HIS A 60 -4.55 -1.61 -2.02
N TYR A 61 -5.16 -1.72 -3.19
CA TYR A 61 -5.11 -0.71 -4.25
C TYR A 61 -6.45 -0.58 -4.96
N ASP A 62 -6.94 0.66 -5.11
CA ASP A 62 -8.18 0.95 -5.82
C ASP A 62 -8.00 0.72 -7.33
N PHE A 63 -8.82 -0.18 -7.90
CA PHE A 63 -8.77 -0.49 -9.32
C PHE A 63 -9.20 0.68 -10.21
N ASP A 64 -10.00 1.62 -9.70
CA ASP A 64 -10.42 2.81 -10.44
C ASP A 64 -9.24 3.72 -10.80
N HIS A 65 -8.13 3.64 -10.05
CA HIS A 65 -6.88 4.33 -10.40
C HIS A 65 -6.25 3.84 -11.70
N TYR A 66 -6.59 2.64 -12.17
CA TYR A 66 -6.04 2.10 -13.40
C TYR A 66 -6.44 2.90 -14.65
N ALA A 67 -7.64 3.49 -14.67
CA ALA A 67 -8.06 4.40 -15.73
C ALA A 67 -7.15 5.63 -15.84
N PHE A 68 -6.80 6.23 -14.69
CA PHE A 68 -5.82 7.33 -14.64
C PHE A 68 -4.46 6.89 -15.22
N TRP A 69 -3.96 5.72 -14.81
CA TRP A 69 -2.65 5.25 -15.27
C TRP A 69 -2.63 4.86 -16.75
N LYS A 70 -3.73 4.30 -17.28
CA LYS A 70 -3.88 4.05 -18.71
C LYS A 70 -3.83 5.34 -19.53
N ASN A 71 -4.43 6.41 -19.03
CA ASN A 71 -4.37 7.73 -19.67
C ASN A 71 -2.96 8.34 -19.62
N GLU A 72 -2.27 8.23 -18.49
CA GLU A 72 -0.92 8.80 -18.28
C GLU A 72 0.18 8.07 -19.05
N LEU A 73 0.10 6.76 -19.15
CA LEU A 73 1.19 5.91 -19.65
C LEU A 73 0.88 5.20 -20.98
N GLY A 74 -0.32 5.40 -21.50
CA GLY A 74 -0.86 4.58 -22.57
C GLY A 74 -1.21 3.17 -22.09
N HIS A 75 -1.76 2.38 -23.01
CA HIS A 75 -2.10 1.00 -22.72
C HIS A 75 -0.83 0.17 -22.43
N LYS A 76 -0.84 -0.55 -21.34
CA LYS A 76 0.16 -1.56 -20.97
C LYS A 76 -0.59 -2.81 -20.48
N ALA A 77 -0.17 -3.99 -20.89
CA ALA A 77 -0.81 -5.26 -20.52
C ALA A 77 -0.91 -5.46 -18.99
N VAL A 78 -0.03 -4.83 -18.21
CA VAL A 78 -0.07 -4.87 -16.75
C VAL A 78 -1.34 -4.24 -16.16
N PHE A 79 -2.05 -3.41 -16.94
CA PHE A 79 -3.31 -2.78 -16.51
C PHE A 79 -4.58 -3.54 -16.92
N ASP A 80 -4.46 -4.67 -17.60
CA ASP A 80 -5.64 -5.41 -18.06
C ASP A 80 -6.30 -6.23 -16.96
N THR A 81 -5.54 -6.51 -15.91
CA THR A 81 -6.03 -7.22 -14.71
C THR A 81 -5.56 -6.51 -13.44
N PRO A 82 -6.29 -6.65 -12.31
CA PRO A 82 -5.80 -6.24 -11.02
C PRO A 82 -4.41 -6.83 -10.72
N THR A 83 -3.68 -6.23 -9.78
CA THR A 83 -2.33 -6.60 -9.31
C THR A 83 -1.16 -5.86 -9.98
N ALA A 84 -1.43 -4.84 -10.79
CA ALA A 84 -0.37 -4.06 -11.44
C ALA A 84 0.61 -3.46 -10.41
N PHE A 85 0.09 -3.02 -9.27
CA PHE A 85 0.89 -2.40 -8.20
C PHE A 85 1.35 -3.40 -7.13
N GLY A 86 1.10 -4.70 -7.30
CA GLY A 86 1.48 -5.75 -6.36
C GLY A 86 0.55 -5.81 -5.13
N GLU A 87 -0.69 -5.37 -5.30
CA GLU A 87 -1.71 -5.45 -4.27
C GLU A 87 -2.21 -6.87 -4.03
N ASN A 88 -2.62 -7.15 -2.80
CA ASN A 88 -3.32 -8.37 -2.41
C ASN A 88 -4.83 -8.23 -2.60
N LEU A 89 -5.37 -7.04 -2.32
CA LEU A 89 -6.77 -6.71 -2.48
C LEU A 89 -6.95 -5.61 -3.52
N SER A 90 -7.90 -5.81 -4.43
CA SER A 90 -8.37 -4.78 -5.35
C SER A 90 -9.86 -4.59 -5.18
N THR A 91 -10.30 -3.34 -5.10
CA THR A 91 -11.72 -2.95 -5.05
C THR A 91 -11.98 -1.83 -6.04
N SER A 92 -13.22 -1.43 -6.21
CA SER A 92 -13.64 -0.21 -6.91
C SER A 92 -14.44 0.66 -5.96
N GLY A 93 -14.32 1.99 -6.07
CA GLY A 93 -15.05 2.95 -5.28
C GLY A 93 -14.54 3.12 -3.83
N LEU A 94 -13.31 2.72 -3.56
CA LEU A 94 -12.68 2.86 -2.24
C LEU A 94 -11.24 3.34 -2.43
N SER A 95 -11.02 4.64 -2.28
CA SER A 95 -9.73 5.28 -2.52
C SER A 95 -9.04 5.74 -1.23
N GLU A 96 -7.86 6.31 -1.36
CA GLU A 96 -7.10 6.92 -0.24
C GLU A 96 -7.86 8.05 0.47
N LYS A 97 -8.90 8.61 -0.16
CA LYS A 97 -9.76 9.66 0.43
C LYS A 97 -10.86 9.10 1.32
N ASP A 98 -11.20 7.84 1.10
CA ASP A 98 -12.32 7.16 1.76
C ASP A 98 -11.87 6.31 2.96
N ILE A 99 -10.55 6.01 3.04
CA ILE A 99 -9.93 5.17 4.05
C ILE A 99 -9.15 6.04 5.04
N ALA A 100 -9.39 5.84 6.32
CA ALA A 100 -8.64 6.51 7.40
C ALA A 100 -7.73 5.51 8.15
N VAL A 101 -6.64 6.02 8.73
CA VAL A 101 -5.78 5.21 9.60
C VAL A 101 -6.57 4.76 10.84
N GLY A 102 -6.39 3.52 11.25
CA GLY A 102 -7.16 2.92 12.35
C GLY A 102 -8.55 2.42 11.96
N ASP A 103 -9.00 2.59 10.70
CA ASP A 103 -10.22 1.93 10.22
C ASP A 103 -10.10 0.43 10.37
N VAL A 104 -11.04 -0.19 11.06
CA VAL A 104 -11.10 -1.64 11.27
C VAL A 104 -12.15 -2.26 10.36
N TYR A 105 -11.72 -3.25 9.60
CA TYR A 105 -12.57 -3.97 8.66
C TYR A 105 -12.65 -5.47 8.99
N ARG A 106 -13.85 -6.04 8.82
CA ARG A 106 -14.00 -7.49 8.65
C ARG A 106 -13.79 -7.84 7.19
N LEU A 107 -13.01 -8.90 6.95
CA LEU A 107 -12.82 -9.51 5.63
C LEU A 107 -12.88 -11.04 5.79
N GLY A 108 -13.97 -11.66 5.41
CA GLY A 108 -14.23 -13.06 5.68
C GLY A 108 -14.20 -13.37 7.18
N LYS A 109 -13.31 -14.28 7.60
CA LYS A 109 -13.08 -14.60 9.02
C LYS A 109 -11.99 -13.75 9.68
N ALA A 110 -11.28 -12.93 8.91
CA ALA A 110 -10.21 -12.06 9.40
C ALA A 110 -10.75 -10.68 9.83
N ILE A 111 -10.02 -10.03 10.75
CA ILE A 111 -10.18 -8.62 11.12
C ILE A 111 -8.87 -7.91 10.81
N ILE A 112 -8.95 -6.84 10.03
CA ILE A 112 -7.80 -6.07 9.57
C ILE A 112 -7.98 -4.58 9.90
N GLU A 113 -6.87 -3.88 10.12
CA GLU A 113 -6.87 -2.46 10.48
C GLU A 113 -5.92 -1.69 9.57
N VAL A 114 -6.36 -0.53 9.08
CA VAL A 114 -5.54 0.36 8.25
C VAL A 114 -4.38 0.90 9.07
N SER A 115 -3.17 0.52 8.70
CA SER A 115 -1.93 0.83 9.43
C SER A 115 -1.15 2.00 8.86
N GLN A 116 -1.15 2.17 7.54
CA GLN A 116 -0.37 3.20 6.84
C GLN A 116 -0.68 3.27 5.36
N GLY A 117 -0.34 4.40 4.72
CA GLY A 117 -0.27 4.49 3.27
C GLY A 117 0.93 3.72 2.71
N ARG A 118 0.92 3.46 1.41
CA ARG A 118 2.08 2.88 0.74
C ARG A 118 3.08 3.94 0.35
N GLN A 119 4.37 3.67 0.60
CA GLN A 119 5.48 4.44 0.05
C GLN A 119 5.97 3.78 -1.25
N PRO A 120 5.72 4.38 -2.43
CA PRO A 120 6.15 3.81 -3.70
C PRO A 120 7.68 3.65 -3.77
N CYS A 121 8.17 2.58 -4.38
CA CYS A 121 9.59 2.32 -4.54
C CYS A 121 9.97 1.96 -5.97
N PHE A 122 11.26 1.97 -6.29
CA PHE A 122 11.81 1.74 -7.63
C PHE A 122 11.41 0.41 -8.27
N ARG A 123 10.91 -0.57 -7.51
CA ARG A 123 10.35 -1.80 -8.09
C ARG A 123 9.17 -1.54 -9.02
N LEU A 124 8.43 -0.44 -8.79
CA LEU A 124 7.41 0.01 -9.75
C LEU A 124 8.03 0.45 -11.08
N ASN A 125 9.19 1.13 -11.04
CA ASN A 125 9.88 1.54 -12.26
C ASN A 125 10.20 0.33 -13.14
N VAL A 126 10.74 -0.72 -12.52
CA VAL A 126 11.08 -1.99 -13.19
C VAL A 126 9.82 -2.68 -13.69
N ARG A 127 8.78 -2.81 -12.85
CA ARG A 127 7.52 -3.49 -13.19
C ARG A 127 6.81 -2.89 -14.39
N PHE A 128 6.76 -1.56 -14.46
CA PHE A 128 6.06 -0.82 -15.52
C PHE A 128 6.94 -0.51 -16.73
N GLY A 129 8.27 -0.69 -16.63
CA GLY A 129 9.21 -0.25 -17.64
C GLY A 129 9.21 1.28 -17.82
N VAL A 130 9.01 2.03 -16.72
CA VAL A 130 8.95 3.49 -16.68
C VAL A 130 9.87 3.98 -15.58
N THR A 131 10.92 4.72 -15.93
CA THR A 131 12.04 5.06 -15.05
C THR A 131 11.67 5.88 -13.80
N ASP A 132 10.53 6.58 -13.83
CA ASP A 132 10.04 7.44 -12.77
C ASP A 132 8.63 7.04 -12.26
N MET A 133 8.20 5.79 -12.50
CA MET A 133 6.86 5.33 -12.08
C MET A 133 6.61 5.48 -10.58
N SER A 134 7.60 5.18 -9.76
CA SER A 134 7.52 5.37 -8.31
C SER A 134 7.30 6.82 -7.91
N LEU A 135 7.98 7.75 -8.57
CA LEU A 135 7.81 9.19 -8.36
C LEU A 135 6.42 9.67 -8.83
N ARG A 136 5.96 9.21 -9.99
CA ARG A 136 4.60 9.51 -10.50
C ARG A 136 3.55 9.01 -9.53
N THR A 137 3.69 7.76 -9.05
CA THR A 137 2.79 7.19 -8.04
C THR A 137 2.79 8.03 -6.76
N GLN A 138 3.97 8.42 -6.26
CA GLN A 138 4.07 9.29 -5.08
C GLN A 138 3.41 10.66 -5.31
N LYS A 139 3.64 11.29 -6.46
CA LYS A 139 3.08 12.62 -6.77
C LYS A 139 1.57 12.61 -6.97
N SER A 140 1.01 11.51 -7.46
CA SER A 140 -0.43 11.42 -7.76
C SER A 140 -1.31 11.24 -6.53
N GLY A 141 -0.76 10.80 -5.40
CA GLY A 141 -1.52 10.38 -4.22
C GLY A 141 -2.25 9.05 -4.38
N ARG A 142 -2.15 8.39 -5.55
CA ARG A 142 -2.74 7.08 -5.83
C ARG A 142 -1.75 5.98 -5.46
N THR A 143 -1.55 5.79 -4.16
CA THR A 143 -0.46 4.97 -3.65
C THR A 143 -0.91 3.59 -3.19
N GLY A 144 -2.18 3.46 -2.82
CA GLY A 144 -2.69 2.35 -2.03
C GLY A 144 -2.28 2.45 -0.56
N TRP A 145 -2.70 1.48 0.21
CA TRP A 145 -2.46 1.43 1.66
C TRP A 145 -2.24 0.01 2.13
N TYR A 146 -1.84 -0.11 3.40
CA TYR A 146 -1.61 -1.38 4.06
C TYR A 146 -2.53 -1.57 5.25
N TYR A 147 -2.76 -2.85 5.56
CA TYR A 147 -3.41 -3.27 6.79
C TYR A 147 -2.46 -4.11 7.64
N ARG A 148 -2.62 -3.97 8.96
CA ARG A 148 -2.22 -5.00 9.92
C ARG A 148 -3.38 -5.94 10.18
N VAL A 149 -3.09 -7.14 10.67
CA VAL A 149 -4.10 -8.15 10.95
C VAL A 149 -4.36 -8.22 12.45
N LEU A 150 -5.58 -7.84 12.87
CA LEU A 150 -6.00 -7.94 14.27
C LEU A 150 -6.43 -9.37 14.62
N GLN A 151 -7.14 -10.04 13.71
CA GLN A 151 -7.55 -11.45 13.83
C GLN A 151 -7.23 -12.17 12.53
N GLU A 152 -6.54 -13.29 12.65
CA GLU A 152 -6.27 -14.19 11.53
C GLU A 152 -7.52 -14.93 11.10
N GLY A 153 -7.61 -15.30 9.82
CA GLY A 153 -8.76 -16.04 9.33
C GLY A 153 -8.72 -16.35 7.85
N GLU A 154 -9.66 -17.16 7.43
CA GLU A 154 -9.87 -17.50 6.02
C GLU A 154 -10.57 -16.34 5.30
N VAL A 155 -10.10 -16.06 4.09
CA VAL A 155 -10.61 -15.03 3.20
C VAL A 155 -10.81 -15.63 1.81
N THR A 156 -11.92 -15.28 1.17
CA THR A 156 -12.25 -15.68 -0.20
C THR A 156 -12.51 -14.45 -1.09
N LEU A 157 -12.49 -14.64 -2.40
CA LEU A 157 -12.84 -13.56 -3.34
C LEU A 157 -14.29 -13.09 -3.19
N GLN A 158 -15.19 -13.92 -2.68
CA GLN A 158 -16.60 -13.61 -2.49
C GLN A 158 -16.87 -12.79 -1.21
N ASP A 159 -15.88 -12.67 -0.33
CA ASP A 159 -16.00 -11.85 0.87
C ASP A 159 -16.03 -10.35 0.53
N GLU A 160 -16.67 -9.59 1.39
CA GLU A 160 -16.77 -8.14 1.30
C GLU A 160 -15.99 -7.49 2.45
N LEU A 161 -15.42 -6.32 2.18
CA LEU A 161 -14.88 -5.45 3.22
C LEU A 161 -16.05 -4.77 3.94
N GLU A 162 -16.24 -5.06 5.21
CA GLU A 162 -17.21 -4.45 6.10
C GLU A 162 -16.50 -3.57 7.12
N LEU A 163 -16.75 -2.26 7.08
CA LEU A 163 -16.22 -1.33 8.09
C LEU A 163 -16.89 -1.61 9.43
N LEU A 164 -16.12 -1.97 10.45
CA LEU A 164 -16.58 -2.24 11.81
C LEU A 164 -16.41 -1.03 12.72
N GLU A 165 -15.28 -0.31 12.58
CA GLU A 165 -14.93 0.82 13.43
C GLU A 165 -14.14 1.85 12.63
N ARG A 166 -14.39 3.14 12.91
CA ARG A 166 -13.63 4.29 12.41
C ARG A 166 -13.33 5.24 13.56
N LEU A 167 -12.07 5.31 13.97
CA LEU A 167 -11.63 6.13 15.10
C LEU A 167 -11.26 7.56 14.68
N HIS A 168 -10.71 7.71 13.48
CA HIS A 168 -10.06 8.93 13.01
C HIS A 168 -10.53 9.30 11.60
N GLU A 169 -11.80 9.68 11.46
CA GLU A 169 -12.40 9.98 10.14
C GLU A 169 -11.60 11.03 9.36
N GLU A 170 -11.02 12.00 10.04
CA GLU A 170 -10.24 13.09 9.45
C GLU A 170 -8.83 12.66 9.00
N TRP A 171 -8.28 11.54 9.51
CA TRP A 171 -6.94 11.07 9.18
C TRP A 171 -6.94 10.06 8.03
N THR A 172 -7.48 10.49 6.88
CA THR A 172 -7.48 9.68 5.67
C THR A 172 -6.06 9.40 5.17
N ILE A 173 -5.89 8.30 4.44
CA ILE A 173 -4.60 7.99 3.78
C ILE A 173 -4.19 9.11 2.83
N TYR A 174 -5.15 9.77 2.18
CA TYR A 174 -4.89 10.94 1.34
C TYR A 174 -4.37 12.14 2.13
N ARG A 175 -4.92 12.43 3.33
CA ARG A 175 -4.43 13.50 4.21
C ARG A 175 -3.00 13.21 4.68
N LEU A 176 -2.73 11.98 5.11
CA LEU A 176 -1.37 11.55 5.47
C LEU A 176 -0.40 11.70 4.29
N TRP A 177 -0.82 11.26 3.09
CA TRP A 177 -0.02 11.45 1.88
C TRP A 177 0.28 12.92 1.64
N LYS A 178 -0.71 13.81 1.75
CA LYS A 178 -0.55 15.25 1.57
C LYS A 178 0.46 15.82 2.57
N ALA A 179 0.36 15.46 3.85
CA ALA A 179 1.27 15.91 4.90
C ALA A 179 2.73 15.49 4.62
N PHE A 180 2.95 14.25 4.16
CA PHE A 180 4.31 13.75 3.93
C PHE A 180 4.92 14.18 2.59
N TYR A 181 4.12 14.41 1.53
CA TYR A 181 4.65 14.60 0.18
C TYR A 181 4.30 15.94 -0.46
N VAL A 182 3.34 16.70 0.08
CA VAL A 182 2.94 18.02 -0.44
C VAL A 182 3.29 19.13 0.54
N THR A 183 2.66 19.16 1.72
CA THR A 183 2.85 20.24 2.72
C THR A 183 4.08 20.05 3.61
N ARG A 184 4.66 18.93 3.63
CA ARG A 184 5.93 18.38 4.17
C ARG A 184 6.51 18.99 5.46
N THR A 185 6.34 20.28 5.71
CA THR A 185 6.88 21.07 6.83
C THR A 185 5.78 21.74 7.65
N ASP A 186 4.57 21.26 7.56
CA ASP A 186 3.50 21.61 8.49
C ASP A 186 3.74 20.88 9.81
N TYR A 187 4.41 21.56 10.74
CA TYR A 187 4.85 20.95 11.99
C TYR A 187 3.70 20.68 12.96
N GLU A 188 2.61 21.44 12.88
CA GLU A 188 1.41 21.17 13.66
C GLU A 188 0.76 19.85 13.20
N GLU A 189 0.57 19.69 11.89
CA GLU A 189 0.07 18.46 11.29
C GLU A 189 0.98 17.26 11.59
N LEU A 190 2.31 17.43 11.46
CA LEU A 190 3.29 16.38 11.77
C LEU A 190 3.26 15.98 13.25
N SER A 191 3.00 16.91 14.18
CA SER A 191 2.88 16.63 15.62
C SER A 191 1.66 15.74 15.89
N HIS A 192 0.51 16.04 15.26
CA HIS A 192 -0.67 15.19 15.37
C HIS A 192 -0.41 13.79 14.78
N ILE A 193 0.23 13.71 13.60
CA ILE A 193 0.56 12.42 12.95
C ILE A 193 1.49 11.58 13.85
N ALA A 194 2.49 12.19 14.50
CA ALA A 194 3.39 11.48 15.39
C ALA A 194 2.68 10.89 16.62
N SER A 195 1.54 11.45 17.01
CA SER A 195 0.73 11.00 18.15
C SER A 195 -0.34 9.96 17.83
N LEU A 196 -0.61 9.67 16.54
CA LEU A 196 -1.61 8.71 16.13
C LEU A 196 -1.16 7.27 16.44
N ASN A 197 -1.73 6.65 17.47
CA ASN A 197 -1.31 5.32 17.92
C ASN A 197 -1.59 4.22 16.90
N GLU A 198 -2.64 4.34 16.11
CA GLU A 198 -3.07 3.41 15.08
C GLU A 198 -2.18 3.48 13.82
N LEU A 199 -1.50 4.60 13.62
CA LEU A 199 -0.52 4.74 12.54
C LEU A 199 0.73 3.89 12.82
N SER A 200 1.26 3.25 11.79
CA SER A 200 2.45 2.40 11.93
C SER A 200 3.62 3.12 12.59
N PRO A 201 4.43 2.41 13.41
CA PRO A 201 5.60 3.02 14.08
C PRO A 201 6.57 3.70 13.11
N SER A 202 6.72 3.16 11.89
CA SER A 202 7.61 3.74 10.88
C SER A 202 7.14 5.11 10.39
N TRP A 203 5.84 5.32 10.23
CA TRP A 203 5.28 6.60 9.80
C TRP A 203 5.27 7.62 10.94
N ARG A 204 4.94 7.18 12.16
CA ARG A 204 5.07 8.05 13.37
C ARG A 204 6.50 8.52 13.57
N SER A 205 7.47 7.59 13.48
CA SER A 205 8.90 7.93 13.57
C SER A 205 9.36 8.88 12.47
N LEU A 206 8.79 8.77 11.28
CA LEU A 206 9.10 9.70 10.17
C LEU A 206 8.60 11.11 10.48
N ALA A 207 7.36 11.24 10.99
CA ALA A 207 6.82 12.53 11.43
C ALA A 207 7.66 13.12 12.56
N GLN A 208 8.00 12.33 13.58
CA GLN A 208 8.82 12.77 14.71
C GLN A 208 10.20 13.25 14.26
N LYS A 209 10.88 12.53 13.36
CA LYS A 209 12.18 12.96 12.81
C LYS A 209 12.12 14.31 12.12
N ARG A 210 11.05 14.58 11.36
CA ARG A 210 10.88 15.90 10.72
C ARG A 210 10.63 17.00 11.73
N LEU A 211 9.95 16.70 12.85
CA LEU A 211 9.78 17.64 13.95
C LEU A 211 11.13 17.96 14.64
N ASP A 212 11.94 16.93 14.87
CA ASP A 212 13.20 17.05 15.59
C ASP A 212 14.28 17.78 14.77
N ASN A 213 14.39 17.43 13.48
CA ASN A 213 15.50 17.86 12.62
C ASN A 213 15.15 19.03 11.70
N HIS A 214 13.86 19.30 11.48
CA HIS A 214 13.35 20.23 10.45
C HIS A 214 13.80 19.90 9.03
N GLU A 215 14.14 18.63 8.77
CA GLU A 215 14.66 18.15 7.48
C GLU A 215 13.71 17.13 6.84
N ILE A 216 13.70 17.12 5.51
CA ILE A 216 12.99 16.11 4.72
C ILE A 216 14.01 15.05 4.29
N GLU A 217 13.69 13.79 4.55
CA GLU A 217 14.53 12.66 4.19
C GLU A 217 14.78 12.57 2.67
N ASP A 218 15.94 12.06 2.28
CA ASP A 218 16.26 11.76 0.87
C ASP A 218 15.48 10.53 0.38
N TRP A 219 14.71 10.72 -0.68
CA TRP A 219 13.91 9.68 -1.31
C TRP A 219 14.62 8.97 -2.47
N THR A 220 15.80 9.42 -2.86
CA THR A 220 16.51 8.98 -4.08
C THR A 220 16.65 7.46 -4.12
N LYS A 221 17.19 6.86 -3.06
CA LYS A 221 17.36 5.40 -2.98
C LYS A 221 16.03 4.65 -3.09
N ARG A 222 14.96 5.14 -2.47
CA ARG A 222 13.65 4.51 -2.52
C ARG A 222 13.02 4.64 -3.90
N LEU A 223 13.11 5.80 -4.53
CA LEU A 223 12.44 6.10 -5.80
C LEU A 223 13.20 5.56 -7.02
N TYR A 224 14.52 5.49 -6.96
CA TYR A 224 15.35 5.14 -8.13
C TYR A 224 16.24 3.90 -7.93
N GLY A 225 16.33 3.39 -6.72
CA GLY A 225 17.27 2.33 -6.34
C GLY A 225 18.64 2.88 -5.90
N ALA A 226 19.57 1.99 -5.58
CA ALA A 226 20.94 2.41 -5.35
C ALA A 226 21.55 2.93 -6.65
N ALA A 227 22.29 4.05 -6.60
CA ALA A 227 23.14 4.46 -7.71
C ALA A 227 24.12 3.32 -7.99
N LYS A 228 24.23 2.92 -9.26
CA LYS A 228 25.28 1.98 -9.71
C LYS A 228 26.64 2.65 -9.70
#